data_532a68376ad7b3028a028f322cea6445
#
_entry.id   532a68376ad7b3028a028f322cea6445
#
_cell.length_a   1.000
_cell.length_b   1.000
_cell.length_c   1.000
_cell.angle_alpha   90.00
_cell.angle_beta   90.00
_cell.angle_gamma   90.00
#
_symmetry.space_group_name_H-M   'P 1'
#
loop_
_entity.id
_entity.type
_entity.pdbx_description
1 polymer ?
#
loop_
_entity_poly.entity_id
_entity_poly.type
_entity_poly.pdbx_seq_one_letter_code
_entity_poly.pdbx_strand_id
1 'polypeptide(L)'
;MKIIAFLSLGILLFSCGVKVPVTNKLKEEYSLTEKNMKIVQFYTSQTIILQRSKTSGKQGAQDGKLVTSNNNEQDRIIIPSNTKCVFDSYGKNGEVFIRFELGANKTLQFAIRDGQTSGKYYLKANWQTGKGGEINYGNETYFATPESGSAYLMVVLKKLNKTKRKDRVVKGMKV
;
A
#
# COMPACT_ATOMS: atom_id res chain seq x y z
N MET A 1 36.39 -18.97 -46.33
CA MET A 1 35.76 -19.51 -45.11
C MET A 1 35.09 -18.34 -44.37
N LYS A 2 33.76 -18.26 -44.39
CA LYS A 2 33.00 -17.19 -43.77
C LYS A 2 32.53 -17.67 -42.39
N ILE A 3 33.07 -17.05 -41.32
CA ILE A 3 32.64 -17.31 -39.96
C ILE A 3 31.38 -16.45 -39.70
N ILE A 4 30.23 -17.10 -39.66
CA ILE A 4 28.97 -16.50 -39.25
C ILE A 4 28.94 -16.49 -37.73
N ALA A 5 29.19 -15.31 -37.15
CA ALA A 5 29.00 -15.10 -35.71
C ALA A 5 27.50 -15.05 -35.41
N PHE A 6 26.99 -16.10 -34.81
CA PHE A 6 25.62 -16.18 -34.28
C PHE A 6 25.53 -15.31 -33.01
N LEU A 7 25.12 -14.07 -33.17
CA LEU A 7 24.78 -13.18 -32.07
C LEU A 7 23.44 -13.62 -31.52
N SER A 8 23.45 -14.58 -30.58
CA SER A 8 22.29 -14.98 -29.81
C SER A 8 21.92 -13.87 -28.84
N LEU A 9 21.10 -12.93 -29.31
CA LEU A 9 20.46 -11.92 -28.48
C LEU A 9 19.39 -12.58 -27.66
N GLY A 10 19.77 -12.98 -26.42
CA GLY A 10 18.85 -13.51 -25.42
C GLY A 10 17.83 -12.43 -25.02
N ILE A 11 16.67 -12.43 -25.66
CA ILE A 11 15.52 -11.63 -25.24
C ILE A 11 15.04 -12.18 -23.92
N LEU A 12 15.52 -11.61 -22.83
CA LEU A 12 14.96 -11.82 -21.49
C LEU A 12 13.53 -11.23 -21.49
N LEU A 13 12.56 -12.05 -21.82
CA LEU A 13 11.15 -11.76 -21.65
C LEU A 13 10.90 -11.62 -20.14
N PHE A 14 11.10 -10.42 -19.61
CA PHE A 14 10.56 -10.05 -18.31
C PHE A 14 9.04 -10.12 -18.44
N SER A 15 8.48 -11.29 -18.12
CA SER A 15 7.03 -11.47 -17.98
C SER A 15 6.55 -10.65 -16.77
N CYS A 16 6.51 -9.35 -16.94
CA CYS A 16 5.94 -8.43 -15.96
C CYS A 16 4.43 -8.68 -15.96
N GLY A 17 3.95 -9.42 -14.97
CA GLY A 17 2.51 -9.71 -14.85
C GLY A 17 1.73 -8.40 -14.75
N VAL A 18 0.63 -8.28 -15.52
CA VAL A 18 -0.27 -7.12 -15.50
C VAL A 18 -0.80 -6.92 -14.08
N LYS A 19 -0.63 -5.72 -13.54
CA LYS A 19 -1.20 -5.30 -12.27
C LYS A 19 -2.58 -4.72 -12.50
N VAL A 20 -3.54 -5.21 -11.74
CA VAL A 20 -4.93 -4.74 -11.80
C VAL A 20 -5.34 -4.16 -10.45
N PRO A 21 -6.28 -3.20 -10.41
CA PRO A 21 -6.83 -2.69 -9.15
C PRO A 21 -7.47 -3.81 -8.34
N VAL A 22 -7.28 -3.77 -7.03
CA VAL A 22 -8.06 -4.58 -6.10
C VAL A 22 -9.45 -3.98 -5.98
N THR A 23 -10.48 -4.77 -6.28
CA THR A 23 -11.90 -4.37 -6.22
C THR A 23 -12.70 -5.39 -5.45
N ASN A 24 -13.93 -5.04 -5.01
CA ASN A 24 -14.84 -6.03 -4.42
C ASN A 24 -15.11 -7.19 -5.37
N LYS A 25 -15.41 -6.90 -6.64
CA LYS A 25 -15.63 -7.93 -7.66
C LYS A 25 -14.47 -8.92 -7.74
N LEU A 26 -13.22 -8.40 -7.74
CA LEU A 26 -12.03 -9.23 -7.78
C LEU A 26 -11.87 -10.05 -6.49
N LYS A 27 -12.16 -9.48 -5.32
CA LYS A 27 -12.12 -10.21 -4.04
C LYS A 27 -13.12 -11.37 -4.04
N GLU A 28 -14.32 -11.18 -4.53
CA GLU A 28 -15.36 -12.21 -4.65
C GLU A 28 -14.94 -13.30 -5.64
N GLU A 29 -14.55 -12.89 -6.85
CA GLU A 29 -14.15 -13.80 -7.94
C GLU A 29 -13.02 -14.74 -7.52
N TYR A 30 -12.03 -14.23 -6.78
CA TYR A 30 -10.88 -15.02 -6.33
C TYR A 30 -11.01 -15.52 -4.89
N SER A 31 -12.17 -15.36 -4.26
CA SER A 31 -12.45 -15.77 -2.89
C SER A 31 -11.33 -15.31 -1.93
N LEU A 32 -10.99 -14.02 -2.00
CA LEU A 32 -9.92 -13.43 -1.20
C LEU A 32 -10.36 -13.26 0.26
N THR A 33 -10.46 -14.38 0.95
CA THR A 33 -10.65 -14.46 2.40
C THR A 33 -9.43 -13.92 3.13
N GLU A 34 -9.52 -13.65 4.42
CA GLU A 34 -8.39 -13.19 5.22
C GLU A 34 -7.15 -14.10 5.07
N LYS A 35 -7.36 -15.41 5.09
CA LYS A 35 -6.30 -16.40 4.88
C LYS A 35 -5.63 -16.27 3.52
N ASN A 36 -6.42 -16.07 2.48
CA ASN A 36 -5.89 -15.96 1.11
C ASN A 36 -5.21 -14.60 0.88
N MET A 37 -5.70 -13.53 1.51
CA MET A 37 -5.08 -12.19 1.44
C MET A 37 -3.65 -12.19 2.00
N LYS A 38 -3.36 -12.97 3.04
CA LYS A 38 -2.02 -13.05 3.67
C LYS A 38 -0.93 -13.60 2.75
N ILE A 39 -1.30 -14.35 1.70
CA ILE A 39 -0.35 -14.92 0.73
C ILE A 39 -0.30 -14.15 -0.60
N VAL A 40 -1.08 -13.08 -0.72
CA VAL A 40 -1.13 -12.23 -1.92
C VAL A 40 -0.16 -11.05 -1.75
N GLN A 41 0.65 -10.81 -2.78
CA GLN A 41 1.49 -9.62 -2.85
C GLN A 41 0.70 -8.46 -3.45
N PHE A 42 0.55 -7.39 -2.68
CA PHE A 42 -0.08 -6.14 -3.11
C PHE A 42 0.95 -5.10 -3.53
N TYR A 43 0.47 -4.07 -4.23
CA TYR A 43 1.27 -2.94 -4.73
C TYR A 43 0.45 -1.65 -4.63
N THR A 44 1.13 -0.52 -4.47
CA THR A 44 0.50 0.81 -4.59
C THR A 44 0.42 1.26 -6.04
N SER A 45 -0.68 1.92 -6.41
CA SER A 45 -0.85 2.50 -7.76
C SER A 45 -0.04 3.78 -7.95
N GLN A 46 0.14 4.56 -6.89
CA GLN A 46 0.78 5.86 -6.89
C GLN A 46 1.67 6.02 -5.66
N THR A 47 2.51 7.04 -5.68
CA THR A 47 3.30 7.46 -4.52
C THR A 47 2.38 8.00 -3.43
N ILE A 48 2.58 7.55 -2.20
CA ILE A 48 1.92 8.05 -1.01
C ILE A 48 2.95 8.83 -0.20
N ILE A 49 2.63 10.08 0.13
CA ILE A 49 3.48 10.96 0.93
C ILE A 49 2.72 11.29 2.21
N LEU A 50 3.27 10.89 3.33
CA LEU A 50 2.81 11.25 4.66
C LEU A 50 3.77 12.29 5.22
N GLN A 51 3.26 13.39 5.76
CA GLN A 51 4.08 14.47 6.30
C GLN A 51 3.58 14.88 7.68
N ARG A 52 4.52 15.29 8.51
CA ARG A 52 4.27 15.80 9.86
C ARG A 52 5.21 16.94 10.15
N SER A 53 4.68 18.04 10.71
CA SER A 53 5.50 19.11 11.24
C SER A 53 5.70 18.90 12.72
N LYS A 54 6.95 18.86 13.16
CA LYS A 54 7.33 18.92 14.58
C LYS A 54 7.80 20.34 14.86
N THR A 55 7.09 21.03 15.72
CA THR A 55 7.54 22.33 16.22
C THR A 55 8.18 22.10 17.58
N SER A 56 9.50 22.25 17.67
CA SER A 56 10.21 22.24 18.95
C SER A 56 10.59 23.68 19.29
N GLY A 57 9.89 24.27 20.26
CA GLY A 57 10.28 25.54 20.84
C GLY A 57 11.26 25.32 21.99
N LYS A 58 12.47 25.88 21.90
CA LYS A 58 13.35 26.04 23.08
C LYS A 58 13.20 27.46 23.58
N GLN A 59 12.73 27.61 24.82
CA GLN A 59 12.79 28.87 25.52
C GLN A 59 14.12 28.92 26.25
N GLY A 60 14.90 29.94 25.97
CA GLY A 60 16.16 30.22 26.66
C GLY A 60 16.17 31.67 27.12
N ALA A 61 16.81 31.98 28.26
CA ALA A 61 17.10 33.31 28.68
C ALA A 61 18.54 33.65 28.26
N GLN A 62 18.73 34.65 27.43
CA GLN A 62 20.03 35.20 27.07
C GLN A 62 20.01 36.68 27.38
N ASP A 63 20.94 37.14 28.22
CA ASP A 63 21.06 38.52 28.68
C ASP A 63 19.76 39.10 29.30
N GLY A 64 19.03 38.27 30.06
CA GLY A 64 17.77 38.66 30.72
C GLY A 64 16.58 38.87 29.78
N LYS A 65 16.71 38.54 28.49
CA LYS A 65 15.62 38.52 27.52
C LYS A 65 15.21 37.08 27.18
N LEU A 66 13.91 36.85 27.14
CA LEU A 66 13.36 35.57 26.69
C LEU A 66 13.58 35.45 25.18
N VAL A 67 14.43 34.51 24.78
CA VAL A 67 14.64 34.18 23.35
C VAL A 67 13.92 32.86 23.05
N THR A 68 12.95 32.93 22.17
CA THR A 68 12.23 31.73 21.70
C THR A 68 12.82 31.34 20.34
N SER A 69 13.48 30.18 20.28
CA SER A 69 13.92 29.57 19.03
C SER A 69 12.92 28.50 18.62
N ASN A 70 12.23 28.71 17.50
CA ASN A 70 11.32 27.74 16.92
C ASN A 70 12.04 26.99 15.80
N ASN A 71 12.36 25.72 16.04
CA ASN A 71 12.83 24.83 14.99
C ASN A 71 11.62 24.06 14.44
N ASN A 72 11.30 24.29 13.17
CA ASN A 72 10.30 23.52 12.43
C ASN A 72 11.03 22.40 11.69
N GLU A 73 10.84 21.17 12.16
CA GLU A 73 11.31 19.96 11.49
C GLU A 73 10.16 19.32 10.74
N GLN A 74 10.32 19.05 9.44
CA GLN A 74 9.39 18.27 8.65
C GLN A 74 9.85 16.82 8.59
N ASP A 75 9.02 15.94 9.12
CA ASP A 75 9.19 14.49 8.99
C ASP A 75 8.29 13.99 7.85
N ARG A 76 8.88 13.28 6.88
CA ARG A 76 8.17 12.79 5.69
C ARG A 76 8.44 11.32 5.48
N ILE A 77 7.36 10.55 5.29
CA ILE A 77 7.41 9.15 4.86
C ILE A 77 6.95 9.11 3.40
N ILE A 78 7.80 8.60 2.51
CA ILE A 78 7.49 8.47 1.08
C ILE A 78 7.41 6.99 0.74
N ILE A 79 6.23 6.55 0.31
CA ILE A 79 5.98 5.22 -0.21
C ILE A 79 5.83 5.35 -1.73
N PRO A 80 6.85 4.98 -2.53
CA PRO A 80 6.82 5.14 -3.99
C PRO A 80 5.69 4.34 -4.63
N SER A 81 5.28 4.72 -5.83
CA SER A 81 4.38 3.91 -6.65
C SER A 81 4.98 2.53 -6.89
N ASN A 82 4.12 1.51 -7.05
CA ASN A 82 4.53 0.11 -7.21
C ASN A 82 5.29 -0.50 -6.01
N THR A 83 5.30 0.15 -4.85
CA THR A 83 5.87 -0.42 -3.63
C THR A 83 5.12 -1.70 -3.27
N LYS A 84 5.87 -2.77 -2.99
CA LYS A 84 5.34 -4.04 -2.51
C LYS A 84 4.82 -3.86 -1.09
N CYS A 85 3.65 -4.41 -0.82
CA CYS A 85 3.02 -4.37 0.49
C CYS A 85 2.23 -5.64 0.76
N VAL A 86 1.93 -5.91 2.00
CA VAL A 86 1.25 -7.14 2.43
C VAL A 86 -0.03 -6.80 3.20
N PHE A 87 -0.99 -7.71 3.11
CA PHE A 87 -2.21 -7.62 3.90
C PHE A 87 -1.90 -7.87 5.38
N ASP A 88 -2.44 -7.04 6.24
CA ASP A 88 -2.37 -7.16 7.69
C ASP A 88 -3.69 -7.73 8.25
N SER A 89 -4.78 -6.99 8.09
CA SER A 89 -6.10 -7.34 8.63
C SER A 89 -7.23 -6.66 7.87
N TYR A 90 -8.46 -7.07 8.16
CA TYR A 90 -9.67 -6.34 7.76
C TYR A 90 -10.14 -5.41 8.88
N GLY A 91 -10.67 -4.26 8.52
CA GLY A 91 -11.41 -3.37 9.40
C GLY A 91 -12.87 -3.80 9.55
N LYS A 92 -13.58 -3.17 10.49
CA LYS A 92 -14.97 -3.49 10.82
C LYS A 92 -15.96 -3.26 9.68
N ASN A 93 -15.67 -2.30 8.80
CA ASN A 93 -16.54 -1.93 7.67
C ASN A 93 -15.96 -2.41 6.32
N GLY A 94 -15.13 -3.45 6.32
CA GLY A 94 -14.54 -4.03 5.12
C GLY A 94 -13.30 -3.30 4.59
N GLU A 95 -12.76 -2.37 5.36
CA GLU A 95 -11.47 -1.75 5.07
C GLU A 95 -10.37 -2.82 5.06
N VAL A 96 -9.28 -2.52 4.33
CA VAL A 96 -8.11 -3.37 4.24
C VAL A 96 -6.91 -2.63 4.84
N PHE A 97 -6.33 -3.20 5.90
CA PHE A 97 -5.08 -2.70 6.46
C PHE A 97 -3.90 -3.33 5.75
N ILE A 98 -3.00 -2.49 5.30
CA ILE A 98 -1.84 -2.87 4.49
C ILE A 98 -0.57 -2.41 5.17
N ARG A 99 0.39 -3.34 5.28
CA ARG A 99 1.70 -3.11 5.89
C ARG A 99 2.76 -2.92 4.81
N PHE A 100 3.58 -1.89 4.98
CA PHE A 100 4.68 -1.54 4.06
C PHE A 100 6.06 -1.83 4.66
N GLU A 101 6.17 -1.82 5.98
CA GLU A 101 7.41 -2.06 6.71
C GLU A 101 7.13 -2.76 8.04
N LEU A 102 8.17 -3.29 8.67
CA LEU A 102 8.07 -3.90 9.99
C LEU A 102 7.85 -2.84 11.08
N GLY A 103 7.17 -3.22 12.14
CA GLY A 103 6.91 -2.37 13.31
C GLY A 103 5.43 -2.35 13.71
N ALA A 104 5.18 -1.98 14.95
CA ALA A 104 3.82 -1.87 15.48
C ALA A 104 3.07 -0.71 14.81
N ASN A 105 1.79 -0.92 14.49
CA ASN A 105 0.88 0.07 13.91
C ASN A 105 1.35 0.73 12.61
N LYS A 106 2.34 0.14 11.90
CA LYS A 106 2.84 0.64 10.62
C LYS A 106 2.02 0.09 9.45
N THR A 107 0.73 0.44 9.46
CA THR A 107 -0.24 0.05 8.45
C THR A 107 -0.96 1.27 7.90
N LEU A 108 -1.33 1.23 6.62
CA LEU A 108 -2.24 2.17 6.00
C LEU A 108 -3.57 1.49 5.72
N GLN A 109 -4.64 2.23 5.87
CA GLN A 109 -5.99 1.78 5.64
C GLN A 109 -6.43 2.10 4.21
N PHE A 110 -7.02 1.11 3.53
CA PHE A 110 -7.62 1.29 2.21
C PHE A 110 -9.09 0.88 2.25
N ALA A 111 -9.94 1.66 1.59
CA ALA A 111 -11.37 1.41 1.55
C ALA A 111 -11.96 1.79 0.21
N ILE A 112 -13.13 1.25 -0.07
CA ILE A 112 -13.97 1.71 -1.17
C ILE A 112 -14.58 3.04 -0.74
N ARG A 113 -14.60 4.01 -1.64
CA ARG A 113 -15.23 5.31 -1.38
C ARG A 113 -16.70 5.25 -1.69
N ASP A 114 -17.49 5.92 -0.85
CA ASP A 114 -18.92 6.07 -1.09
C ASP A 114 -19.17 6.81 -2.41
N GLY A 115 -20.18 6.37 -3.14
CA GLY A 115 -20.57 6.93 -4.44
C GLY A 115 -19.66 6.57 -5.61
N GLN A 116 -18.61 5.75 -5.43
CA GLN A 116 -17.75 5.31 -6.52
C GLN A 116 -18.15 3.94 -7.08
N THR A 117 -18.43 3.89 -8.38
CA THR A 117 -18.80 2.66 -9.10
C THR A 117 -17.61 1.74 -9.37
N SER A 118 -16.38 2.26 -9.28
CA SER A 118 -15.14 1.50 -9.60
C SER A 118 -14.85 0.37 -8.61
N GLY A 119 -15.40 0.42 -7.39
CA GLY A 119 -15.16 -0.56 -6.33
C GLY A 119 -13.70 -0.74 -5.91
N LYS A 120 -12.80 0.20 -6.29
CA LYS A 120 -11.37 0.15 -5.95
C LYS A 120 -11.15 0.52 -4.49
N TYR A 121 -10.13 -0.10 -3.88
CA TYR A 121 -9.68 0.21 -2.52
C TYR A 121 -8.68 1.36 -2.55
N TYR A 122 -9.14 2.58 -2.23
CA TYR A 122 -8.34 3.79 -2.15
C TYR A 122 -7.79 4.01 -0.74
N LEU A 123 -6.69 4.77 -0.64
CA LEU A 123 -6.17 5.24 0.64
C LEU A 123 -7.28 5.96 1.42
N LYS A 124 -7.55 5.46 2.64
CA LYS A 124 -8.51 6.04 3.57
C LYS A 124 -7.79 6.93 4.57
N ALA A 125 -8.26 8.15 4.69
CA ALA A 125 -7.77 9.15 5.63
C ALA A 125 -8.92 10.07 6.03
N ASN A 126 -8.77 10.81 7.12
CA ASN A 126 -9.68 11.89 7.45
C ASN A 126 -9.27 13.17 6.72
N TRP A 127 -10.01 13.54 5.68
CA TRP A 127 -9.72 14.69 4.82
C TRP A 127 -10.35 16.01 5.29
N GLN A 128 -11.03 16.01 6.44
CA GLN A 128 -11.76 17.19 6.94
C GLN A 128 -10.87 18.21 7.66
N THR A 129 -9.59 17.88 7.88
CA THR A 129 -8.70 18.66 8.74
C THR A 129 -8.13 19.93 8.09
N GLY A 130 -8.28 20.10 6.79
CA GLY A 130 -7.67 21.21 6.02
C GLY A 130 -6.14 21.13 5.87
N LYS A 131 -5.48 20.19 6.55
CA LYS A 131 -4.01 19.96 6.50
C LYS A 131 -3.61 18.81 5.58
N GLY A 132 -4.55 18.18 4.92
CA GLY A 132 -4.41 16.92 4.19
C GLY A 132 -5.18 15.79 4.85
N GLY A 133 -4.95 14.56 4.40
CA GLY A 133 -5.62 13.38 4.96
C GLY A 133 -4.95 12.90 6.23
N GLU A 134 -5.59 13.08 7.38
CA GLU A 134 -5.06 12.62 8.66
C GLU A 134 -5.04 11.10 8.75
N ILE A 135 -3.87 10.55 9.10
CA ILE A 135 -3.58 9.11 9.20
C ILE A 135 -2.70 8.85 10.41
N ASN A 136 -3.04 7.84 11.20
CA ASN A 136 -2.14 7.32 12.21
C ASN A 136 -1.21 6.27 11.57
N TYR A 137 0.11 6.46 11.70
CA TYR A 137 1.13 5.54 11.19
C TYR A 137 2.23 5.36 12.24
N GLY A 138 2.44 4.12 12.67
CA GLY A 138 3.19 3.86 13.89
C GLY A 138 2.42 4.38 15.11
N ASN A 139 3.08 5.16 15.92
CA ASN A 139 2.47 5.79 17.11
C ASN A 139 2.27 7.30 16.91
N GLU A 140 2.26 7.76 15.67
CA GLU A 140 2.29 9.16 15.34
C GLU A 140 1.21 9.52 14.31
N THR A 141 0.73 10.76 14.37
CA THR A 141 -0.22 11.29 13.40
C THR A 141 0.53 11.98 12.27
N TYR A 142 0.22 11.57 11.04
CA TYR A 142 0.70 12.15 9.79
C TYR A 142 -0.46 12.69 8.97
N PHE A 143 -0.13 13.53 8.00
CA PHE A 143 -1.07 14.06 7.03
C PHE A 143 -0.65 13.61 5.62
N ALA A 144 -1.49 12.83 4.96
CA ALA A 144 -1.29 12.46 3.56
C ALA A 144 -1.52 13.68 2.67
N THR A 145 -0.66 13.85 1.65
CA THR A 145 -0.90 14.91 0.65
C THR A 145 -2.17 14.62 -0.15
N PRO A 146 -2.85 15.64 -0.72
CA PRO A 146 -4.07 15.45 -1.50
C PRO A 146 -3.91 14.42 -2.64
N GLU A 147 -2.77 14.44 -3.33
CA GLU A 147 -2.44 13.51 -4.43
C GLU A 147 -2.40 12.06 -3.93
N SER A 148 -1.89 11.84 -2.71
CA SER A 148 -1.84 10.52 -2.08
C SER A 148 -3.23 9.90 -1.90
N GLY A 149 -4.26 10.74 -1.80
CA GLY A 149 -5.64 10.29 -1.69
C GLY A 149 -6.08 9.45 -2.89
N SER A 150 -5.57 9.68 -4.08
CA SER A 150 -5.92 8.90 -5.28
C SER A 150 -5.21 7.55 -5.40
N ALA A 151 -4.29 7.24 -4.48
CA ALA A 151 -3.61 5.95 -4.43
C ALA A 151 -4.58 4.81 -4.09
N TYR A 152 -4.51 3.71 -4.83
CA TYR A 152 -5.28 2.51 -4.60
C TYR A 152 -4.41 1.25 -4.63
N LEU A 153 -4.96 0.16 -4.14
CA LEU A 153 -4.27 -1.14 -4.11
C LEU A 153 -4.34 -1.83 -5.47
N MET A 154 -3.22 -2.46 -5.84
CA MET A 154 -3.10 -3.30 -7.03
C MET A 154 -2.58 -4.68 -6.67
N VAL A 155 -2.84 -5.65 -7.56
CA VAL A 155 -2.39 -7.04 -7.46
C VAL A 155 -2.01 -7.57 -8.84
N VAL A 156 -1.12 -8.55 -8.90
CA VAL A 156 -0.77 -9.24 -10.15
C VAL A 156 -1.74 -10.37 -10.40
N LEU A 157 -2.59 -10.25 -11.42
CA LEU A 157 -3.66 -11.20 -11.75
C LEU A 157 -3.14 -12.64 -11.94
N LYS A 158 -2.02 -12.82 -12.63
CA LYS A 158 -1.39 -14.14 -12.84
C LYS A 158 -1.05 -14.85 -11.50
N LYS A 159 -0.73 -14.09 -10.46
CA LYS A 159 -0.44 -14.64 -9.13
C LYS A 159 -1.72 -15.05 -8.40
N LEU A 160 -2.83 -14.32 -8.59
CA LEU A 160 -4.14 -14.70 -8.07
C LEU A 160 -4.65 -16.01 -8.69
N ASN A 161 -4.49 -16.19 -10.00
CA ASN A 161 -4.86 -17.42 -10.69
C ASN A 161 -4.17 -18.65 -10.10
N LYS A 162 -2.90 -18.54 -9.70
CA LYS A 162 -2.20 -19.64 -8.99
C LYS A 162 -2.80 -19.92 -7.61
N THR A 163 -3.28 -18.91 -6.91
CA THR A 163 -3.91 -19.04 -5.60
C THR A 163 -5.29 -19.70 -5.68
N LYS A 164 -6.04 -19.45 -6.78
CA LYS A 164 -7.36 -20.02 -7.03
C LYS A 164 -7.29 -21.54 -7.36
N ARG A 165 -6.19 -22.02 -7.94
CA ARG A 165 -6.03 -23.41 -8.36
C ARG A 165 -5.66 -24.29 -7.17
N LYS A 166 -6.67 -24.87 -6.52
CA LYS A 166 -6.50 -25.96 -5.56
C LYS A 166 -6.82 -27.25 -6.28
N ASP A 167 -5.79 -28.00 -6.67
CA ASP A 167 -5.97 -29.36 -7.16
C ASP A 167 -6.31 -30.24 -5.96
N ARG A 168 -7.53 -30.73 -5.92
CA ARG A 168 -7.99 -31.74 -4.96
C ARG A 168 -8.02 -33.10 -5.65
N VAL A 169 -7.06 -33.93 -5.32
CA VAL A 169 -7.07 -35.31 -5.73
C VAL A 169 -7.96 -36.12 -4.79
N VAL A 170 -9.06 -36.68 -5.30
CA VAL A 170 -9.95 -37.55 -4.55
C VAL A 170 -9.50 -38.99 -4.75
N LYS A 171 -9.19 -39.66 -3.65
CA LYS A 171 -8.69 -41.08 -3.69
C LYS A 171 -9.73 -42.12 -4.01
N GLY A 172 -10.96 -41.74 -4.33
CA GLY A 172 -12.05 -42.69 -4.53
C GLY A 172 -12.47 -43.43 -3.24
N MET A 173 -13.65 -44.02 -3.26
CA MET A 173 -14.14 -44.90 -2.20
C MET A 173 -14.05 -46.33 -2.69
N LYS A 174 -13.57 -47.23 -1.82
CA LYS A 174 -13.70 -48.68 -2.03
C LYS A 174 -15.02 -49.17 -1.40
N VAL A 175 -15.72 -50.06 -2.07
CA VAL A 175 -16.87 -50.77 -1.54
C VAL A 175 -16.37 -51.93 -0.69
#